data_51c496d554d6a08830e46e86c7b2f64d
#
_entry.id   51c496d554d6a08830e46e86c7b2f64d
#
_cell.length_a   1.000
_cell.length_b   1.000
_cell.length_c   1.000
_cell.angle_alpha   90.00
_cell.angle_beta   90.00
_cell.angle_gamma   90.00
#
_symmetry.space_group_name_H-M   'P 1'
#
loop_
_entity.id
_entity.type
_entity.pdbx_description
1 polymer ?
#
loop_
_entity_poly.entity_id
_entity_poly.type
_entity_poly.pdbx_seq_one_letter_code
_entity_poly.pdbx_strand_id
1 'polypeptide(L)'
;VQNVAQLVIRLTGLTISASEPVELGFRIGIGALFALWWIYAVVQSYRRARKAAALVNMPGETFGEYLLGTAGAVVVSWMLLHIVGALNRLCWMLIASLDAHMPRPAAIVVSMVILFAIMFFLTSKVILRGGIGFFRRKAEQLNMRTARGIYQPVVPERSASPASSVTWESVGGQGRVFLGRGPSRLDIAQVCGGVAMEPIRVYSGMPTGGSGIEQAAATVVAELHRTGAFDRAVILIAASTGSGWVDEWQVQPLEFLTRGNCATASLQYSYVPSALNWLTGLEPAQEASAALFAAVRAELDLMDEADRPALFVCGESLGAFASQSVFESFEDVLARVDGALWVGTPSFTPMHAALTAARHKGSPEVAPVVHNARRVRFVNEPSDLRTDLYGRELGPWGFPRVVYAQHPSDPVVWWTNKLIWTQPDWLRERAGRDVSLNVEFTRFATYIQVLADLPVAGTAPGGHGHTYHEEL
;
A
#
# COMPACT_ATOMS: atom_id res chain seq x y z
N VAL A 1 -17.08 -10.66 -33.86
CA VAL A 1 -18.15 -10.36 -34.84
C VAL A 1 -18.90 -11.63 -35.20
N GLN A 2 -18.22 -12.71 -35.61
CA GLN A 2 -18.89 -14.00 -35.98
C GLN A 2 -19.73 -14.57 -34.81
N ASN A 3 -19.25 -14.52 -33.58
CA ASN A 3 -19.99 -15.05 -32.44
C ASN A 3 -21.22 -14.20 -32.07
N VAL A 4 -21.15 -12.88 -32.25
CA VAL A 4 -22.29 -11.99 -32.00
C VAL A 4 -23.33 -12.16 -33.13
N ALA A 5 -22.88 -12.25 -34.37
CA ALA A 5 -23.77 -12.52 -35.51
C ALA A 5 -24.47 -13.87 -35.39
N GLN A 6 -23.75 -14.94 -34.98
CA GLN A 6 -24.35 -16.25 -34.71
C GLN A 6 -25.31 -16.23 -33.52
N LEU A 7 -25.03 -15.45 -32.48
CA LEU A 7 -25.94 -15.27 -31.33
C LEU A 7 -27.23 -14.55 -31.78
N VAL A 8 -27.12 -13.48 -32.57
CA VAL A 8 -28.25 -12.74 -33.12
C VAL A 8 -29.10 -13.64 -34.05
N ILE A 9 -28.46 -14.41 -34.91
CA ILE A 9 -29.14 -15.37 -35.79
C ILE A 9 -29.89 -16.44 -34.97
N ARG A 10 -29.28 -16.95 -33.90
CA ARG A 10 -29.91 -17.92 -32.99
C ARG A 10 -31.06 -17.33 -32.18
N LEU A 11 -30.98 -16.05 -31.79
CA LEU A 11 -32.00 -15.38 -30.99
C LEU A 11 -33.16 -14.85 -31.84
N THR A 12 -32.91 -14.47 -33.09
CA THR A 12 -33.92 -13.83 -33.97
C THR A 12 -34.46 -14.74 -35.07
N GLY A 13 -33.82 -15.89 -35.32
CA GLY A 13 -34.19 -16.80 -36.41
C GLY A 13 -33.94 -16.22 -37.81
N LEU A 14 -33.33 -15.04 -37.91
CA LEU A 14 -33.04 -14.37 -39.18
C LEU A 14 -31.77 -14.90 -39.81
N THR A 15 -31.89 -15.68 -40.88
CA THR A 15 -30.77 -16.07 -41.75
C THR A 15 -30.53 -14.96 -42.79
N ILE A 16 -29.58 -14.06 -42.46
CA ILE A 16 -29.12 -13.05 -43.44
C ILE A 16 -28.00 -13.69 -44.27
N SER A 17 -28.30 -14.15 -45.45
CA SER A 17 -27.31 -14.50 -46.46
C SER A 17 -26.85 -13.22 -47.16
N ALA A 18 -25.79 -12.61 -46.67
CA ALA A 18 -25.19 -11.45 -47.31
C ALA A 18 -24.08 -11.89 -48.28
N SER A 19 -23.98 -11.24 -49.44
CA SER A 19 -22.85 -11.44 -50.36
C SER A 19 -21.55 -10.97 -49.68
N GLU A 20 -20.40 -11.58 -50.02
CA GLU A 20 -19.08 -11.25 -49.42
C GLU A 20 -18.75 -9.75 -49.33
N PRO A 21 -19.05 -8.91 -50.37
CA PRO A 21 -18.78 -7.46 -50.27
C PRO A 21 -19.68 -6.74 -49.25
N VAL A 22 -20.91 -7.20 -49.03
CA VAL A 22 -21.82 -6.62 -48.00
C VAL A 22 -21.33 -7.00 -46.58
N GLU A 23 -20.86 -8.22 -46.39
CA GLU A 23 -20.28 -8.65 -45.12
C GLU A 23 -18.99 -7.89 -44.81
N LEU A 24 -18.13 -7.66 -45.79
CA LEU A 24 -16.91 -6.86 -45.65
C LEU A 24 -17.24 -5.39 -45.32
N GLY A 25 -18.22 -4.80 -46.03
CA GLY A 25 -18.69 -3.43 -45.75
C GLY A 25 -19.24 -3.28 -44.34
N PHE A 26 -20.00 -4.25 -43.87
CA PHE A 26 -20.53 -4.27 -42.51
C PHE A 26 -19.42 -4.41 -41.45
N ARG A 27 -18.41 -5.26 -41.66
CA ARG A 27 -17.24 -5.40 -40.78
C ARG A 27 -16.43 -4.13 -40.72
N ILE A 28 -16.18 -3.47 -41.85
CA ILE A 28 -15.49 -2.18 -41.93
C ILE A 28 -16.30 -1.10 -41.19
N GLY A 29 -17.62 -1.04 -41.44
CA GLY A 29 -18.52 -0.09 -40.78
C GLY A 29 -18.53 -0.23 -39.25
N ILE A 30 -18.65 -1.45 -38.71
CA ILE A 30 -18.56 -1.70 -37.27
C ILE A 30 -17.18 -1.35 -36.76
N GLY A 31 -16.12 -1.70 -37.48
CA GLY A 31 -14.76 -1.35 -37.09
C GLY A 31 -14.53 0.16 -37.01
N ALA A 32 -15.06 0.91 -37.98
CA ALA A 32 -14.98 2.37 -37.99
C ALA A 32 -15.79 3.00 -36.85
N LEU A 33 -17.01 2.51 -36.59
CA LEU A 33 -17.81 2.97 -35.44
C LEU A 33 -17.14 2.70 -34.12
N PHE A 34 -16.51 1.53 -33.96
CA PHE A 34 -15.76 1.18 -32.76
C PHE A 34 -14.53 2.07 -32.60
N ALA A 35 -13.80 2.36 -33.68
CA ALA A 35 -12.65 3.26 -33.65
C ALA A 35 -13.06 4.70 -33.28
N LEU A 36 -14.16 5.21 -33.84
CA LEU A 36 -14.69 6.52 -33.49
C LEU A 36 -15.14 6.59 -32.03
N TRP A 37 -15.84 5.56 -31.56
CA TRP A 37 -16.24 5.46 -30.16
C TRP A 37 -15.02 5.40 -29.24
N TRP A 38 -14.00 4.65 -29.60
CA TRP A 38 -12.77 4.54 -28.83
C TRP A 38 -12.03 5.87 -28.76
N ILE A 39 -11.87 6.60 -29.89
CA ILE A 39 -11.28 7.94 -29.92
C ILE A 39 -12.07 8.88 -29.01
N TYR A 40 -13.38 8.86 -29.10
CA TYR A 40 -14.25 9.65 -28.23
C TYR A 40 -14.03 9.30 -26.76
N ALA A 41 -14.00 8.02 -26.42
CA ALA A 41 -13.79 7.54 -25.05
C ALA A 41 -12.41 7.99 -24.49
N VAL A 42 -11.34 7.91 -25.28
CA VAL A 42 -9.98 8.37 -24.90
C VAL A 42 -9.98 9.88 -24.66
N VAL A 43 -10.57 10.66 -25.57
CA VAL A 43 -10.63 12.13 -25.41
C VAL A 43 -11.45 12.53 -24.17
N GLN A 44 -12.57 11.87 -23.91
CA GLN A 44 -13.39 12.15 -22.73
C GLN A 44 -12.67 11.74 -21.44
N SER A 45 -11.99 10.61 -21.45
CA SER A 45 -11.21 10.14 -20.32
C SER A 45 -10.04 11.09 -20.00
N TYR A 46 -9.31 11.53 -21.02
CA TYR A 46 -8.27 12.56 -20.87
C TYR A 46 -8.83 13.88 -20.29
N ARG A 47 -9.98 14.35 -20.79
CA ARG A 47 -10.63 15.55 -20.25
C ARG A 47 -11.03 15.39 -18.78
N ARG A 48 -11.49 14.20 -18.39
CA ARG A 48 -11.81 13.88 -16.99
C ARG A 48 -10.56 13.86 -16.12
N ALA A 49 -9.49 13.21 -16.58
CA ALA A 49 -8.20 13.17 -15.87
C ALA A 49 -7.62 14.57 -15.64
N ARG A 50 -7.66 15.44 -16.68
CA ARG A 50 -7.24 16.84 -16.53
C ARG A 50 -8.10 17.64 -15.55
N LYS A 51 -9.41 17.41 -15.54
CA LYS A 51 -10.30 18.07 -14.56
C LYS A 51 -9.99 17.59 -13.14
N ALA A 52 -9.77 16.29 -12.95
CA ALA A 52 -9.38 15.73 -11.66
C ALA A 52 -8.03 16.32 -11.18
N ALA A 53 -7.02 16.36 -12.05
CA ALA A 53 -5.72 16.96 -11.73
C ALA A 53 -5.85 18.46 -11.34
N ALA A 54 -6.71 19.21 -12.04
CA ALA A 54 -6.95 20.62 -11.71
C ALA A 54 -7.65 20.81 -10.35
N LEU A 55 -8.49 19.88 -9.91
CA LEU A 55 -9.15 19.93 -8.60
C LEU A 55 -8.15 19.78 -7.44
N VAL A 56 -7.03 19.10 -7.68
CA VAL A 56 -5.99 18.84 -6.68
C VAL A 56 -4.70 19.62 -6.97
N ASN A 57 -4.78 20.70 -7.78
CA ASN A 57 -3.67 21.57 -8.16
C ASN A 57 -2.44 20.86 -8.77
N MET A 58 -2.63 19.66 -9.36
CA MET A 58 -1.57 18.97 -10.07
C MET A 58 -1.35 19.49 -11.50
N PRO A 59 -0.09 19.51 -11.98
CA PRO A 59 0.16 19.63 -13.42
C PRO A 59 -0.47 18.41 -14.13
N GLY A 60 -1.50 18.65 -14.94
CA GLY A 60 -2.13 17.59 -15.71
C GLY A 60 -1.15 17.02 -16.75
N GLU A 61 -1.20 15.71 -16.96
CA GLU A 61 -0.43 15.04 -18.01
C GLU A 61 -0.70 15.66 -19.38
N THR A 62 0.31 15.66 -20.23
CA THR A 62 0.14 16.03 -21.65
C THR A 62 -0.68 14.96 -22.37
N PHE A 63 -1.36 15.33 -23.44
CA PHE A 63 -2.13 14.37 -24.24
C PHE A 63 -1.26 13.22 -24.77
N GLY A 64 0.01 13.49 -25.06
CA GLY A 64 0.98 12.47 -25.51
C GLY A 64 1.31 11.43 -24.43
N GLU A 65 1.56 11.86 -23.20
CA GLU A 65 1.80 10.97 -22.05
C GLU A 65 0.58 10.11 -21.76
N TYR A 66 -0.61 10.72 -21.77
CA TYR A 66 -1.87 10.02 -21.59
C TYR A 66 -2.13 8.97 -22.69
N LEU A 67 -1.83 9.29 -23.97
CA LEU A 67 -1.91 8.35 -25.07
C LEU A 67 -0.93 7.18 -24.93
N LEU A 68 0.29 7.45 -24.46
CA LEU A 68 1.29 6.39 -24.24
C LEU A 68 0.85 5.40 -23.16
N GLY A 69 0.31 5.89 -22.05
CA GLY A 69 -0.30 5.06 -21.00
C GLY A 69 -1.48 4.25 -21.51
N THR A 70 -2.37 4.89 -22.32
CA THR A 70 -3.52 4.23 -22.93
C THR A 70 -3.11 3.16 -23.95
N ALA A 71 -2.02 3.39 -24.71
CA ALA A 71 -1.48 2.41 -25.64
C ALA A 71 -1.04 1.12 -24.95
N GLY A 72 -0.41 1.24 -23.77
CA GLY A 72 -0.07 0.09 -22.92
C GLY A 72 -1.30 -0.73 -22.54
N ALA A 73 -2.37 -0.07 -22.09
CA ALA A 73 -3.62 -0.73 -21.73
C ALA A 73 -4.28 -1.43 -22.94
N VAL A 74 -4.21 -0.82 -24.13
CA VAL A 74 -4.71 -1.42 -25.39
C VAL A 74 -3.94 -2.68 -25.75
N VAL A 75 -2.59 -2.64 -25.65
CA VAL A 75 -1.74 -3.81 -25.92
C VAL A 75 -2.06 -4.95 -24.94
N VAL A 76 -2.19 -4.65 -23.67
CA VAL A 76 -2.55 -5.65 -22.64
C VAL A 76 -3.95 -6.22 -22.93
N SER A 77 -4.93 -5.38 -23.24
CA SER A 77 -6.28 -5.83 -23.58
C SER A 77 -6.30 -6.70 -24.85
N TRP A 78 -5.52 -6.33 -25.86
CA TRP A 78 -5.35 -7.11 -27.08
C TRP A 78 -4.73 -8.47 -26.80
N MET A 79 -3.68 -8.52 -25.99
CA MET A 79 -3.07 -9.78 -25.55
C MET A 79 -4.07 -10.66 -24.80
N LEU A 80 -4.81 -10.09 -23.84
CA LEU A 80 -5.84 -10.83 -23.10
C LEU A 80 -6.92 -11.41 -24.01
N LEU A 81 -7.42 -10.64 -24.99
CA LEU A 81 -8.38 -11.12 -25.99
C LEU A 81 -7.83 -12.28 -26.81
N HIS A 82 -6.54 -12.24 -27.18
CA HIS A 82 -5.89 -13.33 -27.92
C HIS A 82 -5.71 -14.58 -27.05
N ILE A 83 -5.37 -14.41 -25.78
CA ILE A 83 -5.29 -15.51 -24.81
C ILE A 83 -6.67 -16.16 -24.63
N VAL A 84 -7.72 -15.37 -24.38
CA VAL A 84 -9.09 -15.88 -24.27
C VAL A 84 -9.52 -16.58 -25.55
N GLY A 85 -9.22 -16.03 -26.73
CA GLY A 85 -9.49 -16.65 -28.02
C GLY A 85 -8.74 -17.98 -28.22
N ALA A 86 -7.48 -18.07 -27.77
CA ALA A 86 -6.69 -19.31 -27.81
C ALA A 86 -7.26 -20.36 -26.87
N LEU A 87 -7.61 -19.98 -25.64
CA LEU A 87 -8.25 -20.86 -24.66
C LEU A 87 -9.60 -21.39 -25.16
N ASN A 88 -10.40 -20.53 -25.77
CA ASN A 88 -11.67 -20.94 -26.39
C ASN A 88 -11.43 -21.96 -27.51
N ARG A 89 -10.46 -21.72 -28.41
CA ARG A 89 -10.10 -22.69 -29.46
C ARG A 89 -9.63 -24.02 -28.87
N LEU A 90 -8.76 -23.96 -27.85
CA LEU A 90 -8.29 -25.17 -27.14
C LEU A 90 -9.47 -25.95 -26.51
N CYS A 91 -10.40 -25.24 -25.88
CA CYS A 91 -11.61 -25.85 -25.30
C CYS A 91 -12.41 -26.60 -26.34
N TRP A 92 -12.68 -25.97 -27.51
CA TRP A 92 -13.42 -26.61 -28.60
C TRP A 92 -12.67 -27.80 -29.22
N MET A 93 -11.34 -27.73 -29.35
CA MET A 93 -10.54 -28.86 -29.83
C MET A 93 -10.60 -30.04 -28.85
N LEU A 94 -10.52 -29.78 -27.54
CA LEU A 94 -10.66 -30.81 -26.51
C LEU A 94 -12.05 -31.45 -26.53
N ILE A 95 -13.11 -30.65 -26.62
CA ILE A 95 -14.49 -31.14 -26.72
C ILE A 95 -14.64 -32.04 -27.95
N ALA A 96 -14.17 -31.60 -29.11
CA ALA A 96 -14.27 -32.37 -30.33
C ALA A 96 -13.50 -33.69 -30.28
N SER A 97 -12.33 -33.72 -29.65
CA SER A 97 -11.53 -34.93 -29.45
C SER A 97 -12.19 -35.92 -28.49
N LEU A 98 -12.81 -35.43 -27.43
CA LEU A 98 -13.46 -36.27 -26.42
C LEU A 98 -14.87 -36.72 -26.84
N ASP A 99 -15.56 -35.97 -27.69
CA ASP A 99 -16.91 -36.32 -28.22
C ASP A 99 -16.92 -37.64 -29.01
N ALA A 100 -15.76 -38.03 -29.53
CA ALA A 100 -15.57 -39.34 -30.20
C ALA A 100 -15.53 -40.53 -29.21
N HIS A 101 -15.32 -40.28 -27.90
CA HIS A 101 -15.10 -41.33 -26.90
C HIS A 101 -16.11 -41.33 -25.77
N MET A 102 -16.88 -40.26 -25.60
CA MET A 102 -17.86 -40.10 -24.51
C MET A 102 -19.02 -39.20 -24.91
N PRO A 103 -20.17 -39.26 -24.20
CA PRO A 103 -21.29 -38.37 -24.44
C PRO A 103 -20.90 -36.88 -24.35
N ARG A 104 -21.38 -36.04 -25.27
CA ARG A 104 -21.04 -34.62 -25.39
C ARG A 104 -21.13 -33.83 -24.10
N PRO A 105 -22.12 -33.98 -23.19
CA PRO A 105 -22.12 -33.30 -21.92
C PRO A 105 -20.92 -33.64 -21.04
N ALA A 106 -20.51 -34.92 -21.04
CA ALA A 106 -19.32 -35.39 -20.31
C ALA A 106 -18.03 -34.81 -20.93
N ALA A 107 -17.93 -34.77 -22.27
CA ALA A 107 -16.79 -34.19 -22.99
C ALA A 107 -16.62 -32.71 -22.65
N ILE A 108 -17.72 -31.94 -22.53
CA ILE A 108 -17.68 -30.53 -22.11
C ILE A 108 -17.13 -30.41 -20.70
N VAL A 109 -17.67 -31.15 -19.74
CA VAL A 109 -17.23 -31.08 -18.33
C VAL A 109 -15.75 -31.45 -18.19
N VAL A 110 -15.33 -32.55 -18.83
CA VAL A 110 -13.93 -33.00 -18.79
C VAL A 110 -13.00 -31.94 -19.41
N SER A 111 -13.38 -31.38 -20.56
CA SER A 111 -12.60 -30.32 -21.21
C SER A 111 -12.45 -29.07 -20.33
N MET A 112 -13.51 -28.66 -19.65
CA MET A 112 -13.48 -27.54 -18.70
C MET A 112 -12.56 -27.82 -17.51
N VAL A 113 -12.60 -29.05 -16.95
CA VAL A 113 -11.72 -29.45 -15.84
C VAL A 113 -10.26 -29.46 -16.28
N ILE A 114 -9.97 -30.03 -17.46
CA ILE A 114 -8.61 -30.03 -18.02
C ILE A 114 -8.12 -28.60 -18.24
N LEU A 115 -8.93 -27.75 -18.85
CA LEU A 115 -8.57 -26.35 -19.09
C LEU A 115 -8.35 -25.59 -17.79
N PHE A 116 -9.21 -25.78 -16.80
CA PHE A 116 -9.03 -25.20 -15.46
C PHE A 116 -7.73 -25.69 -14.80
N ALA A 117 -7.44 -26.98 -14.87
CA ALA A 117 -6.20 -27.54 -14.31
C ALA A 117 -4.95 -26.96 -15.01
N ILE A 118 -4.96 -26.84 -16.33
CA ILE A 118 -3.88 -26.20 -17.09
C ILE A 118 -3.71 -24.73 -16.68
N MET A 119 -4.81 -23.99 -16.63
CA MET A 119 -4.80 -22.58 -16.24
C MET A 119 -4.31 -22.40 -14.80
N PHE A 120 -4.79 -23.21 -13.88
CA PHE A 120 -4.34 -23.22 -12.48
C PHE A 120 -2.84 -23.52 -12.37
N PHE A 121 -2.36 -24.52 -13.10
CA PHE A 121 -0.93 -24.86 -13.12
C PHE A 121 -0.08 -23.74 -13.72
N LEU A 122 -0.45 -23.20 -14.87
CA LEU A 122 0.26 -22.09 -15.52
C LEU A 122 0.28 -20.86 -14.63
N THR A 123 -0.86 -20.48 -14.05
CA THR A 123 -0.95 -19.33 -13.17
C THR A 123 -0.13 -19.54 -11.89
N SER A 124 -0.30 -20.67 -11.21
CA SER A 124 0.34 -20.93 -9.91
C SER A 124 1.84 -21.21 -10.00
N LYS A 125 2.28 -21.94 -11.02
CA LYS A 125 3.68 -22.38 -11.13
C LYS A 125 4.53 -21.48 -12.01
N VAL A 126 4.01 -21.05 -13.15
CA VAL A 126 4.80 -20.32 -14.15
C VAL A 126 4.69 -18.81 -13.91
N ILE A 127 3.46 -18.27 -13.86
CA ILE A 127 3.25 -16.82 -13.76
C ILE A 127 3.59 -16.34 -12.35
N LEU A 128 2.97 -16.90 -11.31
CA LEU A 128 3.21 -16.44 -9.95
C LEU A 128 4.64 -16.74 -9.49
N ARG A 129 5.08 -18.00 -9.51
CA ARG A 129 6.44 -18.33 -9.00
C ARG A 129 7.56 -17.77 -9.89
N GLY A 130 7.42 -17.88 -11.21
CA GLY A 130 8.41 -17.36 -12.15
C GLY A 130 8.46 -15.84 -12.15
N GLY A 131 7.30 -15.18 -12.18
CA GLY A 131 7.17 -13.73 -12.11
C GLY A 131 7.68 -13.18 -10.78
N ILE A 132 7.19 -13.71 -9.65
CA ILE A 132 7.65 -13.30 -8.31
C ILE A 132 9.16 -13.50 -8.16
N GLY A 133 9.70 -14.65 -8.62
CA GLY A 133 11.15 -14.91 -8.56
C GLY A 133 11.97 -13.93 -9.40
N PHE A 134 11.47 -13.51 -10.56
CA PHE A 134 12.10 -12.48 -11.40
C PHE A 134 12.04 -11.11 -10.72
N PHE A 135 10.88 -10.69 -10.23
CA PHE A 135 10.71 -9.42 -9.52
C PHE A 135 11.55 -9.36 -8.25
N ARG A 136 11.60 -10.45 -7.48
CA ARG A 136 12.42 -10.52 -6.27
C ARG A 136 13.90 -10.30 -6.57
N ARG A 137 14.46 -11.00 -7.59
CA ARG A 137 15.85 -10.80 -8.01
C ARG A 137 16.12 -9.37 -8.48
N LYS A 138 15.18 -8.78 -9.23
CA LYS A 138 15.29 -7.38 -9.67
C LYS A 138 15.26 -6.42 -8.49
N ALA A 139 14.37 -6.64 -7.54
CA ALA A 139 14.24 -5.85 -6.31
C ALA A 139 15.50 -5.96 -5.44
N GLU A 140 16.07 -7.15 -5.29
CA GLU A 140 17.34 -7.38 -4.60
C GLU A 140 18.48 -6.59 -5.25
N GLN A 141 18.60 -6.63 -6.59
CA GLN A 141 19.59 -5.83 -7.32
C GLN A 141 19.40 -4.32 -7.13
N LEU A 142 18.13 -3.85 -7.09
CA LEU A 142 17.82 -2.45 -6.81
C LEU A 142 18.15 -2.07 -5.36
N ASN A 143 17.93 -2.97 -4.41
CA ASN A 143 18.27 -2.76 -3.00
C ASN A 143 19.78 -2.57 -2.77
N MET A 144 20.62 -3.08 -3.66
CA MET A 144 22.08 -2.86 -3.59
C MET A 144 22.52 -1.47 -4.08
N ARG A 145 21.63 -0.71 -4.71
CA ARG A 145 21.94 0.63 -5.24
C ARG A 145 21.75 1.69 -4.18
N THR A 146 22.65 2.67 -4.15
CA THR A 146 22.49 3.89 -3.37
C THR A 146 21.77 4.94 -4.21
N ALA A 147 20.72 5.55 -3.69
CA ALA A 147 20.01 6.62 -4.36
C ALA A 147 20.91 7.86 -4.53
N ARG A 148 20.67 8.64 -5.59
CA ARG A 148 21.46 9.84 -5.88
C ARG A 148 21.32 10.85 -4.73
N GLY A 149 22.45 11.42 -4.30
CA GLY A 149 22.50 12.41 -3.21
C GLY A 149 22.42 11.79 -1.79
N ILE A 150 22.47 10.46 -1.67
CA ILE A 150 22.56 9.77 -0.40
C ILE A 150 24.01 9.39 -0.12
N TYR A 151 24.48 9.74 1.07
CA TYR A 151 25.85 9.50 1.52
C TYR A 151 25.86 8.74 2.85
N GLN A 152 26.94 7.99 3.05
CA GLN A 152 27.17 7.30 4.31
C GLN A 152 27.26 8.31 5.46
N PRO A 153 26.54 8.12 6.56
CA PRO A 153 26.64 9.01 7.71
C PRO A 153 28.02 8.93 8.37
N VAL A 154 28.51 10.07 8.81
CA VAL A 154 29.79 10.18 9.53
C VAL A 154 29.62 10.29 11.04
N VAL A 155 28.42 10.64 11.49
CA VAL A 155 28.11 10.85 12.92
C VAL A 155 27.87 9.50 13.64
N PRO A 156 28.41 9.30 14.84
CA PRO A 156 28.32 8.02 15.55
C PRO A 156 26.89 7.65 15.98
N GLU A 157 25.98 8.60 16.03
CA GLU A 157 24.56 8.41 16.38
C GLU A 157 23.77 7.65 15.30
N ARG A 158 24.37 7.40 14.15
CA ARG A 158 23.69 6.66 13.05
C ARG A 158 24.35 5.33 12.79
N SER A 159 23.55 4.29 12.57
CA SER A 159 24.03 3.02 12.04
C SER A 159 24.73 3.23 10.70
N ALA A 160 25.62 2.30 10.35
CA ALA A 160 26.46 2.36 9.16
C ALA A 160 27.45 3.54 9.11
N SER A 161 27.63 4.30 10.21
CA SER A 161 28.73 5.23 10.37
C SER A 161 30.05 4.49 10.61
N PRO A 162 31.23 5.15 10.55
CA PRO A 162 32.50 4.50 10.88
C PRO A 162 32.60 3.89 12.29
N ALA A 163 31.77 4.34 13.21
CA ALA A 163 31.68 3.81 14.58
C ALA A 163 30.70 2.64 14.73
N SER A 164 29.91 2.33 13.70
CA SER A 164 28.88 1.30 13.70
C SER A 164 29.47 -0.08 13.40
N SER A 165 28.89 -1.11 14.04
CA SER A 165 29.15 -2.52 13.65
C SER A 165 28.41 -2.94 12.38
N VAL A 166 27.36 -2.20 12.01
CA VAL A 166 26.59 -2.38 10.79
C VAL A 166 27.29 -1.69 9.63
N THR A 167 27.51 -2.37 8.51
CA THR A 167 28.19 -1.79 7.36
C THR A 167 27.21 -1.07 6.46
N TRP A 168 27.71 -0.07 5.70
CA TRP A 168 26.91 0.67 4.72
C TRP A 168 26.30 -0.22 3.63
N GLU A 169 27.03 -1.27 3.25
CA GLU A 169 26.62 -2.25 2.24
C GLU A 169 25.46 -3.11 2.73
N SER A 170 25.41 -3.44 4.03
CA SER A 170 24.44 -4.36 4.61
C SER A 170 23.05 -3.75 4.81
N VAL A 171 22.94 -2.42 4.95
CA VAL A 171 21.66 -1.77 5.26
C VAL A 171 20.69 -1.68 4.06
N GLY A 172 21.15 -2.00 2.86
CA GLY A 172 20.31 -1.94 1.65
C GLY A 172 19.95 -0.52 1.22
N GLY A 173 19.25 -0.41 0.07
CA GLY A 173 18.94 0.89 -0.53
C GLY A 173 18.07 1.80 0.33
N GLN A 174 17.02 1.25 0.93
CA GLN A 174 16.09 2.03 1.77
C GLN A 174 16.72 2.39 3.13
N GLY A 175 17.47 1.47 3.73
CA GLY A 175 18.23 1.79 4.93
C GLY A 175 19.26 2.88 4.71
N ARG A 176 19.92 2.91 3.53
CA ARG A 176 20.83 4.01 3.17
C ARG A 176 20.10 5.35 3.06
N VAL A 177 18.90 5.37 2.48
CA VAL A 177 18.07 6.59 2.44
C VAL A 177 17.74 7.04 3.85
N PHE A 178 17.23 6.16 4.69
CA PHE A 178 16.86 6.46 6.08
C PHE A 178 18.05 6.97 6.91
N LEU A 179 19.21 6.35 6.79
CA LEU A 179 20.41 6.70 7.57
C LEU A 179 21.17 7.91 7.01
N GLY A 180 21.15 8.08 5.67
CA GLY A 180 21.89 9.15 4.99
C GLY A 180 21.11 10.47 4.87
N ARG A 181 19.83 10.46 5.19
CA ARG A 181 18.96 11.65 5.24
C ARG A 181 18.64 12.05 6.69
N GLY A 182 17.76 13.03 6.81
CA GLY A 182 17.29 13.56 8.07
C GLY A 182 18.11 14.73 8.58
N PRO A 183 17.54 15.50 9.49
CA PRO A 183 18.16 16.71 10.01
C PRO A 183 19.39 16.36 10.85
N SER A 184 20.38 17.21 10.79
CA SER A 184 21.48 17.25 11.74
C SER A 184 21.09 18.06 12.98
N ARG A 185 21.86 17.95 14.03
CA ARG A 185 21.72 18.84 15.22
C ARG A 185 21.74 20.33 14.86
N LEU A 186 22.48 20.69 13.80
CA LEU A 186 22.57 22.08 13.35
C LEU A 186 21.30 22.53 12.67
N ASP A 187 20.70 21.69 11.82
CA ASP A 187 19.42 21.97 11.18
C ASP A 187 18.32 22.12 12.23
N ILE A 188 18.29 21.21 13.21
CA ILE A 188 17.32 21.27 14.30
C ILE A 188 17.52 22.53 15.15
N ALA A 189 18.76 22.87 15.52
CA ALA A 189 19.06 24.09 16.27
C ALA A 189 18.68 25.37 15.50
N GLN A 190 18.86 25.37 14.19
CA GLN A 190 18.48 26.50 13.33
C GLN A 190 16.96 26.70 13.29
N VAL A 191 16.18 25.62 13.19
CA VAL A 191 14.71 25.68 13.12
C VAL A 191 14.07 25.92 14.48
N CYS A 192 14.50 25.16 15.51
CA CYS A 192 13.89 25.20 16.84
C CYS A 192 14.50 26.25 17.77
N GLY A 193 15.65 26.84 17.41
CA GLY A 193 16.45 27.71 18.26
C GLY A 193 17.14 26.96 19.42
N GLY A 194 18.25 27.49 19.89
CA GLY A 194 18.98 26.96 21.05
C GLY A 194 19.83 25.71 20.77
N VAL A 195 20.05 24.89 21.80
CA VAL A 195 20.88 23.67 21.71
C VAL A 195 20.02 22.50 21.26
N ALA A 196 20.57 21.70 20.34
CA ALA A 196 19.98 20.45 19.88
C ALA A 196 20.99 19.30 19.99
N MET A 197 20.50 18.08 20.05
CA MET A 197 21.26 16.85 19.98
C MET A 197 21.23 16.30 18.54
N GLU A 198 22.20 15.46 18.19
CA GLU A 198 22.11 14.67 16.96
C GLU A 198 21.08 13.56 17.16
N PRO A 199 20.04 13.44 16.31
CA PRO A 199 19.06 12.37 16.44
C PRO A 199 19.69 11.00 16.13
N ILE A 200 19.34 10.01 16.93
CA ILE A 200 19.81 8.64 16.72
C ILE A 200 18.93 7.95 15.68
N ARG A 201 19.56 7.37 14.65
CA ARG A 201 18.89 6.52 13.65
C ARG A 201 19.58 5.17 13.57
N VAL A 202 18.87 4.13 13.97
CA VAL A 202 19.35 2.74 13.95
C VAL A 202 18.57 1.90 12.96
N TYR A 203 19.30 1.16 12.13
CA TYR A 203 18.70 0.35 11.10
C TYR A 203 19.50 -0.92 10.82
N SER A 204 18.80 -2.07 10.73
CA SER A 204 19.35 -3.32 10.24
C SER A 204 18.77 -3.65 8.87
N GLY A 205 19.62 -3.94 7.89
CA GLY A 205 19.21 -4.44 6.58
C GLY A 205 18.71 -5.88 6.64
N MET A 206 18.39 -6.44 5.46
CA MET A 206 17.97 -7.83 5.35
C MET A 206 18.97 -8.78 5.98
N PRO A 207 18.51 -9.72 6.82
CA PRO A 207 19.36 -10.79 7.32
C PRO A 207 20.03 -11.57 6.18
N THR A 208 21.33 -11.80 6.28
CA THR A 208 22.12 -12.54 5.30
C THR A 208 22.65 -13.84 5.89
N GLY A 209 22.94 -14.83 5.06
CA GLY A 209 23.64 -16.03 5.49
C GLY A 209 22.88 -16.95 6.46
N GLY A 210 21.51 -16.91 6.43
CA GLY A 210 20.67 -17.76 7.28
C GLY A 210 20.43 -17.18 8.69
N SER A 211 20.91 -15.98 8.99
CA SER A 211 20.50 -15.22 10.17
C SER A 211 19.02 -14.86 10.07
N GLY A 212 18.23 -15.17 11.10
CA GLY A 212 16.81 -14.89 11.15
C GLY A 212 16.50 -13.43 11.44
N ILE A 213 15.20 -13.12 11.47
CA ILE A 213 14.71 -11.77 11.79
C ILE A 213 15.08 -11.36 13.24
N GLU A 214 15.16 -12.33 14.14
CA GLU A 214 15.59 -12.13 15.53
C GLU A 214 17.03 -11.60 15.61
N GLN A 215 17.91 -12.08 14.75
CA GLN A 215 19.30 -11.59 14.66
C GLN A 215 19.35 -10.14 14.17
N ALA A 216 18.46 -9.79 13.20
CA ALA A 216 18.35 -8.40 12.75
C ALA A 216 17.84 -7.49 13.87
N ALA A 217 16.84 -7.93 14.66
CA ALA A 217 16.36 -7.20 15.83
C ALA A 217 17.45 -7.05 16.90
N ALA A 218 18.19 -8.11 17.20
CA ALA A 218 19.33 -8.06 18.13
C ALA A 218 20.42 -7.09 17.64
N THR A 219 20.67 -7.02 16.33
CA THR A 219 21.60 -6.04 15.76
C THR A 219 21.12 -4.60 15.97
N VAL A 220 19.81 -4.36 15.83
CA VAL A 220 19.23 -3.03 16.13
C VAL A 220 19.40 -2.69 17.59
N VAL A 221 19.13 -3.61 18.52
CA VAL A 221 19.33 -3.38 19.98
C VAL A 221 20.79 -3.09 20.30
N ALA A 222 21.73 -3.84 19.74
CA ALA A 222 23.16 -3.58 19.93
C ALA A 222 23.58 -2.17 19.44
N GLU A 223 23.02 -1.71 18.32
CA GLU A 223 23.24 -0.36 17.81
C GLU A 223 22.55 0.72 18.69
N LEU A 224 21.36 0.44 19.27
CA LEU A 224 20.71 1.32 20.22
C LEU A 224 21.59 1.51 21.47
N HIS A 225 22.17 0.45 22.01
CA HIS A 225 23.14 0.54 23.11
C HIS A 225 24.39 1.33 22.72
N ARG A 226 24.99 1.00 21.57
CA ARG A 226 26.19 1.69 21.07
C ARG A 226 25.99 3.20 20.97
N THR A 227 24.81 3.61 20.51
CA THR A 227 24.48 5.04 20.26
C THR A 227 23.98 5.78 21.50
N GLY A 228 23.76 5.10 22.63
CA GLY A 228 23.19 5.69 23.86
C GLY A 228 21.70 6.03 23.67
N ALA A 229 20.97 5.21 22.89
CA ALA A 229 19.55 5.46 22.61
C ALA A 229 18.66 5.35 23.84
N PHE A 230 19.03 4.51 24.79
CA PHE A 230 18.29 4.30 26.05
C PHE A 230 18.42 5.48 27.03
N ASP A 231 19.38 6.39 26.80
CA ASP A 231 19.54 7.63 27.55
C ASP A 231 18.78 8.81 26.91
N ARG A 232 18.06 8.59 25.82
CA ARG A 232 17.24 9.60 25.14
C ARG A 232 15.86 9.70 25.76
N ALA A 233 15.20 10.84 25.57
CA ALA A 233 13.83 11.03 26.07
C ALA A 233 12.79 10.13 25.38
N VAL A 234 13.04 9.77 24.12
CA VAL A 234 12.08 9.03 23.29
C VAL A 234 12.77 7.97 22.43
N ILE A 235 12.18 6.78 22.38
CA ILE A 235 12.48 5.76 21.37
C ILE A 235 11.24 5.58 20.49
N LEU A 236 11.44 5.67 19.17
CA LEU A 236 10.45 5.38 18.15
C LEU A 236 10.79 4.08 17.44
N ILE A 237 9.91 3.09 17.48
CA ILE A 237 9.98 1.92 16.61
C ILE A 237 9.20 2.21 15.35
N ALA A 238 9.90 2.40 14.24
CA ALA A 238 9.30 2.64 12.93
C ALA A 238 9.22 1.32 12.17
N ALA A 239 8.02 0.77 12.04
CA ALA A 239 7.80 -0.43 11.24
C ALA A 239 7.95 -0.09 9.76
N SER A 240 8.98 -0.65 9.12
CA SER A 240 9.26 -0.41 7.70
C SER A 240 8.20 -1.03 6.79
N THR A 241 8.04 -0.48 5.59
CA THR A 241 7.21 -1.08 4.54
C THR A 241 7.98 -2.18 3.80
N GLY A 242 7.32 -2.83 2.83
CA GLY A 242 7.80 -4.00 2.12
C GLY A 242 9.29 -4.07 1.82
N SER A 243 9.85 -3.04 1.17
CA SER A 243 11.28 -3.00 0.81
C SER A 243 12.20 -2.44 1.89
N GLY A 244 11.70 -2.24 3.10
CA GLY A 244 12.46 -1.63 4.20
C GLY A 244 12.41 -0.11 4.24
N TRP A 245 11.49 0.50 3.49
CA TRP A 245 11.32 1.95 3.51
C TRP A 245 10.66 2.41 4.81
N VAL A 246 11.22 3.48 5.36
CA VAL A 246 10.71 4.20 6.54
C VAL A 246 10.32 5.60 6.09
N ASP A 247 9.12 6.01 6.42
CA ASP A 247 8.62 7.33 6.05
C ASP A 247 9.32 8.43 6.85
N GLU A 248 9.97 9.33 6.14
CA GLU A 248 10.68 10.46 6.75
C GLU A 248 9.74 11.47 7.41
N TRP A 249 8.52 11.61 6.89
CA TRP A 249 7.52 12.53 7.42
C TRP A 249 6.95 12.10 8.78
N GLN A 250 7.07 10.82 9.13
CA GLN A 250 6.75 10.32 10.47
C GLN A 250 7.91 10.48 11.47
N VAL A 251 9.16 10.44 10.98
CA VAL A 251 10.37 10.43 11.81
C VAL A 251 10.90 11.84 12.08
N GLN A 252 11.04 12.66 11.03
CA GLN A 252 11.65 13.99 11.17
C GLN A 252 10.89 14.93 12.11
N PRO A 253 9.55 14.99 12.12
CA PRO A 253 8.85 15.83 13.09
C PRO A 253 9.18 15.49 14.53
N LEU A 254 9.32 14.20 14.86
CA LEU A 254 9.75 13.78 16.20
C LEU A 254 11.16 14.29 16.52
N GLU A 255 12.08 14.23 15.56
CA GLU A 255 13.46 14.72 15.72
C GLU A 255 13.49 16.24 16.00
N PHE A 256 12.65 17.03 15.32
CA PHE A 256 12.51 18.46 15.61
C PHE A 256 11.82 18.72 16.95
N LEU A 257 10.70 18.06 17.24
CA LEU A 257 9.92 18.26 18.46
C LEU A 257 10.72 17.91 19.72
N THR A 258 11.56 16.88 19.66
CA THR A 258 12.43 16.47 20.77
C THR A 258 13.78 17.20 20.78
N ARG A 259 14.03 18.08 19.82
CA ARG A 259 15.33 18.73 19.59
C ARG A 259 16.46 17.71 19.44
N GLY A 260 16.20 16.60 18.77
CA GLY A 260 17.15 15.52 18.59
C GLY A 260 17.34 14.60 19.79
N ASN A 261 16.63 14.83 20.90
CA ASN A 261 16.70 13.95 22.09
C ASN A 261 15.80 12.71 21.88
N CYS A 262 16.02 12.00 20.79
CA CYS A 262 15.26 10.79 20.41
C CYS A 262 16.14 9.79 19.67
N ALA A 263 15.63 8.56 19.60
CA ALA A 263 16.19 7.49 18.79
C ALA A 263 15.07 6.84 17.95
N THR A 264 15.34 6.59 16.67
CA THR A 264 14.44 5.83 15.80
C THR A 264 15.08 4.51 15.39
N ALA A 265 14.36 3.41 15.61
CA ALA A 265 14.78 2.05 15.31
C ALA A 265 13.91 1.43 14.22
N SER A 266 14.53 0.80 13.23
CA SER A 266 13.82 0.06 12.18
C SER A 266 14.67 -1.08 11.64
N LEU A 267 14.04 -1.99 10.87
CA LEU A 267 14.74 -3.08 10.17
C LEU A 267 14.05 -3.44 8.86
N GLN A 268 14.80 -4.03 7.94
CA GLN A 268 14.30 -4.53 6.67
C GLN A 268 13.94 -6.01 6.75
N TYR A 269 12.78 -6.40 6.24
CA TYR A 269 12.31 -7.79 6.24
C TYR A 269 12.09 -8.36 4.82
N SER A 270 12.14 -7.53 3.79
CA SER A 270 11.92 -7.94 2.40
C SER A 270 12.67 -7.03 1.43
N TYR A 271 12.82 -7.48 0.18
CA TYR A 271 13.34 -6.66 -0.93
C TYR A 271 12.23 -6.09 -1.81
N VAL A 272 11.03 -6.68 -1.74
CA VAL A 272 9.96 -6.36 -2.67
C VAL A 272 9.04 -5.26 -2.14
N PRO A 273 8.46 -4.44 -3.02
CA PRO A 273 7.47 -3.44 -2.63
C PRO A 273 6.27 -4.03 -1.90
N SER A 274 5.60 -3.22 -1.07
CA SER A 274 4.47 -3.62 -0.22
C SER A 274 3.35 -4.34 -0.97
N ALA A 275 3.01 -3.88 -2.19
CA ALA A 275 1.98 -4.51 -3.02
C ALA A 275 2.30 -5.98 -3.38
N LEU A 276 3.58 -6.30 -3.62
CA LEU A 276 4.00 -7.69 -3.88
C LEU A 276 4.07 -8.51 -2.61
N ASN A 277 4.48 -7.92 -1.48
CA ASN A 277 4.45 -8.61 -0.18
C ASN A 277 3.01 -8.96 0.21
N TRP A 278 2.04 -8.08 -0.03
CA TRP A 278 0.63 -8.39 0.18
C TRP A 278 0.16 -9.62 -0.61
N LEU A 279 0.67 -9.82 -1.84
CA LEU A 279 0.35 -10.99 -2.66
C LEU A 279 1.11 -12.26 -2.24
N THR A 280 2.26 -12.13 -1.59
CA THR A 280 3.15 -13.28 -1.26
C THR A 280 3.06 -13.76 0.18
N GLY A 281 2.48 -12.98 1.07
CA GLY A 281 2.28 -13.26 2.49
C GLY A 281 2.64 -12.06 3.36
N LEU A 282 1.91 -11.90 4.44
CA LEU A 282 2.03 -10.79 5.39
C LEU A 282 2.91 -11.17 6.59
N GLU A 283 3.16 -12.46 6.79
CA GLU A 283 3.85 -13.02 7.94
C GLU A 283 5.25 -12.41 8.16
N PRO A 284 6.10 -12.22 7.13
CA PRO A 284 7.43 -11.63 7.36
C PRO A 284 7.40 -10.21 7.93
N ALA A 285 6.37 -9.42 7.58
CA ALA A 285 6.19 -8.07 8.11
C ALA A 285 5.79 -8.10 9.60
N GLN A 286 4.89 -9.03 9.96
CA GLN A 286 4.44 -9.22 11.33
C GLN A 286 5.57 -9.75 12.21
N GLU A 287 6.30 -10.78 11.76
CA GLU A 287 7.46 -11.33 12.46
C GLU A 287 8.53 -10.29 12.72
N ALA A 288 8.83 -9.46 11.72
CA ALA A 288 9.83 -8.38 11.84
C ALA A 288 9.44 -7.34 12.90
N SER A 289 8.19 -6.88 12.85
CA SER A 289 7.70 -5.90 13.82
C SER A 289 7.61 -6.49 15.22
N ALA A 290 7.17 -7.74 15.37
CA ALA A 290 7.09 -8.44 16.64
C ALA A 290 8.49 -8.64 17.26
N ALA A 291 9.47 -9.12 16.47
CA ALA A 291 10.84 -9.34 16.94
C ALA A 291 11.51 -8.03 17.36
N LEU A 292 11.39 -6.96 16.56
CA LEU A 292 11.97 -5.67 16.90
C LEU A 292 11.34 -5.07 18.17
N PHE A 293 10.01 -5.08 18.25
CA PHE A 293 9.29 -4.57 19.41
C PHE A 293 9.65 -5.36 20.67
N ALA A 294 9.65 -6.69 20.60
CA ALA A 294 9.99 -7.54 21.74
C ALA A 294 11.42 -7.31 22.22
N ALA A 295 12.38 -7.18 21.30
CA ALA A 295 13.78 -6.94 21.63
C ALA A 295 13.99 -5.58 22.31
N VAL A 296 13.40 -4.50 21.78
CA VAL A 296 13.49 -3.16 22.40
C VAL A 296 12.75 -3.12 23.74
N ARG A 297 11.57 -3.74 23.81
CA ARG A 297 10.78 -3.76 25.05
C ARG A 297 11.52 -4.51 26.17
N ALA A 298 12.18 -5.62 25.86
CA ALA A 298 12.97 -6.37 26.83
C ALA A 298 14.05 -5.52 27.49
N GLU A 299 14.74 -4.65 26.74
CA GLU A 299 15.74 -3.72 27.32
C GLU A 299 15.07 -2.65 28.18
N LEU A 300 13.95 -2.10 27.76
CA LEU A 300 13.21 -1.11 28.55
C LEU A 300 12.70 -1.71 29.89
N ASP A 301 12.31 -2.98 29.89
CA ASP A 301 11.82 -3.66 31.10
C ASP A 301 12.91 -3.91 32.14
N LEU A 302 14.17 -3.89 31.72
CA LEU A 302 15.31 -3.96 32.64
C LEU A 302 15.64 -2.61 33.32
N MET A 303 15.11 -1.50 32.80
CA MET A 303 15.35 -0.16 33.33
C MET A 303 14.33 0.20 34.43
N ASP A 304 14.74 1.06 35.36
CA ASP A 304 13.80 1.68 36.29
C ASP A 304 12.78 2.53 35.54
N GLU A 305 11.50 2.49 35.92
CA GLU A 305 10.42 3.16 35.23
C GLU A 305 10.63 4.67 35.04
N ALA A 306 11.27 5.31 36.02
CA ALA A 306 11.57 6.74 35.99
C ALA A 306 12.62 7.14 34.97
N ASP A 307 13.49 6.21 34.58
CA ASP A 307 14.62 6.45 33.66
C ASP A 307 14.31 5.95 32.23
N ARG A 308 13.17 5.28 32.03
CA ARG A 308 12.78 4.76 30.72
C ARG A 308 12.46 5.87 29.72
N PRO A 309 13.04 5.85 28.51
CA PRO A 309 12.54 6.67 27.43
C PRO A 309 11.08 6.35 27.11
N ALA A 310 10.32 7.35 26.74
CA ALA A 310 8.97 7.14 26.22
C ALA A 310 9.03 6.31 24.93
N LEU A 311 8.19 5.28 24.83
CA LEU A 311 8.17 4.37 23.70
C LEU A 311 7.01 4.69 22.77
N PHE A 312 7.35 5.05 21.53
CA PHE A 312 6.38 5.28 20.45
C PHE A 312 6.54 4.24 19.34
N VAL A 313 5.46 3.97 18.62
CA VAL A 313 5.47 3.12 17.43
C VAL A 313 4.84 3.87 16.26
N CYS A 314 5.38 3.67 15.07
CA CYS A 314 4.77 4.20 13.85
C CYS A 314 4.90 3.24 12.68
N GLY A 315 4.14 3.51 11.63
CA GLY A 315 4.25 2.81 10.38
C GLY A 315 3.24 3.33 9.36
N GLU A 316 3.59 3.17 8.09
CA GLU A 316 2.73 3.52 6.97
C GLU A 316 2.36 2.26 6.19
N SER A 317 1.14 2.22 5.65
CA SER A 317 0.70 1.15 4.77
C SER A 317 0.90 -0.24 5.41
N LEU A 318 1.67 -1.10 4.77
CA LEU A 318 2.02 -2.42 5.32
C LEU A 318 2.81 -2.32 6.64
N GLY A 319 3.58 -1.24 6.85
CA GLY A 319 4.22 -0.95 8.12
C GLY A 319 3.20 -0.65 9.23
N ALA A 320 2.12 0.08 8.92
CA ALA A 320 1.03 0.30 9.88
C ALA A 320 0.32 -1.01 10.25
N PHE A 321 0.07 -1.89 9.29
CA PHE A 321 -0.44 -3.23 9.55
C PHE A 321 0.50 -4.05 10.44
N ALA A 322 1.79 -4.09 10.10
CA ALA A 322 2.79 -4.86 10.82
C ALA A 322 2.99 -4.35 12.25
N SER A 323 3.05 -3.03 12.44
CA SER A 323 3.13 -2.40 13.76
C SER A 323 1.94 -2.75 14.65
N GLN A 324 0.72 -2.70 14.11
CA GLN A 324 -0.50 -3.03 14.85
C GLN A 324 -0.59 -4.52 15.21
N SER A 325 -0.03 -5.41 14.38
CA SER A 325 -0.08 -6.85 14.61
C SER A 325 0.74 -7.34 15.83
N VAL A 326 1.57 -6.47 16.40
CA VAL A 326 2.33 -6.74 17.62
C VAL A 326 1.42 -6.79 18.85
N PHE A 327 0.26 -6.17 18.78
CA PHE A 327 -0.65 -5.98 19.89
C PHE A 327 -1.92 -6.83 19.71
N GLU A 328 -2.35 -7.46 20.80
CA GLU A 328 -3.56 -8.30 20.80
C GLU A 328 -4.85 -7.48 20.72
N SER A 329 -4.86 -6.29 21.31
CA SER A 329 -6.00 -5.39 21.34
C SER A 329 -5.57 -3.93 21.41
N PHE A 330 -6.54 -3.01 21.30
CA PHE A 330 -6.29 -1.58 21.49
C PHE A 330 -5.87 -1.25 22.92
N GLU A 331 -6.40 -1.95 23.91
CA GLU A 331 -6.03 -1.84 25.32
C GLU A 331 -4.58 -2.28 25.55
N ASP A 332 -4.10 -3.31 24.82
CA ASP A 332 -2.71 -3.75 24.85
C ASP A 332 -1.78 -2.68 24.29
N VAL A 333 -2.18 -1.96 23.24
CA VAL A 333 -1.43 -0.77 22.75
C VAL A 333 -1.27 0.25 23.87
N LEU A 334 -2.38 0.63 24.52
CA LEU A 334 -2.38 1.64 25.57
C LEU A 334 -1.58 1.23 26.84
N ALA A 335 -1.39 -0.07 27.05
CA ALA A 335 -0.62 -0.60 28.16
C ALA A 335 0.90 -0.66 27.88
N ARG A 336 1.30 -0.74 26.61
CA ARG A 336 2.69 -1.08 26.23
C ARG A 336 3.46 0.04 25.57
N VAL A 337 2.78 1.08 25.05
CA VAL A 337 3.43 2.22 24.41
C VAL A 337 2.82 3.55 24.87
N ASP A 338 3.59 4.62 24.78
CA ASP A 338 3.18 5.97 25.13
C ASP A 338 2.43 6.67 24.00
N GLY A 339 2.54 6.16 22.79
CA GLY A 339 1.76 6.60 21.64
C GLY A 339 2.05 5.83 20.36
N ALA A 340 1.13 6.00 19.39
CA ALA A 340 1.24 5.36 18.08
C ALA A 340 0.76 6.29 16.97
N LEU A 341 1.45 6.25 15.82
CA LEU A 341 1.04 6.92 14.59
C LEU A 341 0.98 5.89 13.46
N TRP A 342 -0.23 5.58 13.00
CA TRP A 342 -0.44 4.65 11.89
C TRP A 342 -1.06 5.36 10.71
N VAL A 343 -0.37 5.29 9.57
CA VAL A 343 -0.66 6.08 8.39
C VAL A 343 -1.10 5.16 7.25
N GLY A 344 -2.18 5.51 6.56
CA GLY A 344 -2.68 4.73 5.43
C GLY A 344 -2.91 3.25 5.76
N THR A 345 -3.46 2.97 6.94
CA THR A 345 -3.66 1.60 7.43
C THR A 345 -4.54 0.79 6.48
N PRO A 346 -4.08 -0.37 5.96
CA PRO A 346 -4.86 -1.16 5.04
C PRO A 346 -6.18 -1.67 5.63
N SER A 347 -7.24 -1.71 4.82
CA SER A 347 -8.59 -2.14 5.20
C SER A 347 -8.67 -3.50 5.90
N PHE A 348 -7.73 -4.39 5.62
CA PHE A 348 -7.68 -5.74 6.20
C PHE A 348 -7.02 -5.81 7.59
N THR A 349 -6.58 -4.67 8.14
CA THR A 349 -5.95 -4.61 9.48
C THR A 349 -7.00 -4.81 10.56
N PRO A 350 -6.91 -5.88 11.38
CA PRO A 350 -7.99 -6.26 12.30
C PRO A 350 -8.33 -5.19 13.34
N MET A 351 -7.31 -4.57 13.95
CA MET A 351 -7.51 -3.54 15.00
C MET A 351 -8.15 -2.29 14.40
N HIS A 352 -7.68 -1.80 13.25
CA HIS A 352 -8.29 -0.67 12.55
C HIS A 352 -9.75 -0.94 12.22
N ALA A 353 -10.06 -2.12 11.68
CA ALA A 353 -11.42 -2.52 11.35
C ALA A 353 -12.32 -2.60 12.60
N ALA A 354 -11.81 -3.14 13.72
CA ALA A 354 -12.52 -3.23 14.98
C ALA A 354 -12.83 -1.85 15.58
N LEU A 355 -11.85 -0.95 15.62
CA LEU A 355 -12.05 0.43 16.09
C LEU A 355 -13.04 1.19 15.20
N THR A 356 -12.90 1.09 13.89
CA THR A 356 -13.85 1.73 12.94
C THR A 356 -15.27 1.20 13.12
N ALA A 357 -15.44 -0.10 13.36
CA ALA A 357 -16.75 -0.69 13.63
C ALA A 357 -17.34 -0.25 14.98
N ALA A 358 -16.49 0.05 15.97
CA ALA A 358 -16.90 0.53 17.31
C ALA A 358 -17.17 2.04 17.37
N ARG A 359 -17.14 2.75 16.24
CA ARG A 359 -17.37 4.18 16.17
C ARG A 359 -18.74 4.60 16.71
N HIS A 360 -18.83 5.78 17.25
CA HIS A 360 -20.07 6.34 17.74
C HIS A 360 -21.09 6.51 16.61
N LYS A 361 -22.36 6.27 16.88
CA LYS A 361 -23.46 6.55 15.96
C LYS A 361 -23.41 8.01 15.50
N GLY A 362 -23.45 8.23 14.17
CA GLY A 362 -23.36 9.55 13.56
C GLY A 362 -21.93 10.06 13.33
N SER A 363 -20.93 9.26 13.65
CA SER A 363 -19.56 9.48 13.16
C SER A 363 -19.34 8.64 11.90
N PRO A 364 -18.88 9.23 10.80
CA PRO A 364 -18.75 8.50 9.53
C PRO A 364 -17.55 7.55 9.53
N GLU A 365 -17.61 6.54 8.66
CA GLU A 365 -16.55 5.53 8.52
C GLU A 365 -15.20 6.16 8.10
N VAL A 366 -15.24 7.23 7.33
CA VAL A 366 -14.03 7.94 6.89
C VAL A 366 -13.33 8.74 8.00
N ALA A 367 -14.04 9.09 9.06
CA ALA A 367 -13.53 9.84 10.21
C ALA A 367 -14.20 9.35 11.50
N PRO A 368 -13.89 8.12 11.95
CA PRO A 368 -14.53 7.51 13.11
C PRO A 368 -14.21 8.27 14.40
N VAL A 369 -15.22 8.51 15.23
CA VAL A 369 -15.02 8.94 16.61
C VAL A 369 -15.23 7.73 17.52
N VAL A 370 -14.18 7.29 18.19
CA VAL A 370 -14.16 6.09 19.04
C VAL A 370 -13.81 6.51 20.46
N HIS A 371 -14.50 5.95 21.47
CA HIS A 371 -14.25 6.20 22.90
C HIS A 371 -14.18 7.71 23.23
N ASN A 372 -15.07 8.53 22.63
CA ASN A 372 -15.07 9.99 22.75
C ASN A 372 -13.74 10.66 22.34
N ALA A 373 -12.98 10.06 21.42
CA ALA A 373 -11.69 10.54 20.97
C ALA A 373 -10.63 10.77 22.09
N ARG A 374 -10.82 10.07 23.24
CA ARG A 374 -9.95 10.28 24.42
C ARG A 374 -8.56 9.69 24.25
N ARG A 375 -8.39 8.63 23.47
CA ARG A 375 -7.12 7.91 23.29
C ARG A 375 -6.75 7.77 21.82
N VAL A 376 -7.73 7.57 20.94
CA VAL A 376 -7.53 7.39 19.51
C VAL A 376 -8.28 8.45 18.71
N ARG A 377 -7.59 9.01 17.70
CA ARG A 377 -8.14 9.97 16.74
C ARG A 377 -7.83 9.53 15.32
N PHE A 378 -8.82 9.65 14.46
CA PHE A 378 -8.71 9.41 13.04
C PHE A 378 -8.66 10.76 12.34
N VAL A 379 -7.62 11.01 11.57
CA VAL A 379 -7.34 12.32 11.00
C VAL A 379 -7.06 12.23 9.51
N ASN A 380 -7.50 13.21 8.76
CA ASN A 380 -7.17 13.44 7.37
C ASN A 380 -6.31 14.70 7.19
N GLU A 381 -6.43 15.62 8.15
CA GLU A 381 -5.65 16.85 8.22
C GLU A 381 -5.42 17.25 9.69
N PRO A 382 -4.45 18.14 10.00
CA PRO A 382 -4.14 18.51 11.39
C PRO A 382 -5.30 19.06 12.19
N SER A 383 -6.30 19.68 11.56
CA SER A 383 -7.49 20.22 12.21
C SER A 383 -8.35 19.11 12.84
N ASP A 384 -8.33 17.89 12.27
CA ASP A 384 -9.08 16.72 12.76
C ASP A 384 -8.54 16.20 14.12
N LEU A 385 -7.37 16.68 14.54
CA LEU A 385 -6.90 16.48 15.91
C LEU A 385 -7.72 17.26 16.95
N ARG A 386 -8.55 18.20 16.55
CA ARG A 386 -9.36 19.05 17.46
C ARG A 386 -10.84 18.92 17.22
N THR A 387 -11.26 18.70 15.99
CA THR A 387 -12.67 18.64 15.60
C THR A 387 -12.96 17.34 14.82
N ASP A 388 -14.19 16.88 14.88
CA ASP A 388 -14.66 15.81 14.00
C ASP A 388 -14.99 16.34 12.59
N LEU A 389 -15.37 15.46 11.66
CA LEU A 389 -15.74 15.81 10.28
C LEU A 389 -16.86 16.85 10.17
N TYR A 390 -17.68 17.02 11.22
CA TYR A 390 -18.77 17.99 11.28
C TYR A 390 -18.36 19.31 11.96
N GLY A 391 -17.08 19.48 12.35
CA GLY A 391 -16.57 20.65 13.04
C GLY A 391 -16.90 20.72 14.52
N ARG A 392 -17.37 19.61 15.14
CA ARG A 392 -17.63 19.52 16.58
C ARG A 392 -16.32 19.28 17.31
N GLU A 393 -16.09 20.02 18.38
CA GLU A 393 -14.87 19.87 19.19
C GLU A 393 -14.79 18.46 19.81
N LEU A 394 -13.63 17.85 19.68
CA LEU A 394 -13.29 16.61 20.37
C LEU A 394 -12.91 16.92 21.82
N GLY A 395 -13.25 16.02 22.73
CA GLY A 395 -12.93 16.16 24.13
C GLY A 395 -11.42 16.11 24.46
N PRO A 396 -11.06 16.14 25.75
CA PRO A 396 -9.67 16.05 26.18
C PRO A 396 -8.97 14.81 25.62
N TRP A 397 -7.73 14.96 25.18
CA TRP A 397 -6.93 13.88 24.64
C TRP A 397 -5.85 13.45 25.66
N GLY A 398 -6.09 12.32 26.32
CA GLY A 398 -5.20 11.77 27.32
C GLY A 398 -4.12 10.87 26.73
N PHE A 399 -3.05 10.64 27.50
CA PHE A 399 -1.99 9.68 27.16
C PHE A 399 -2.36 8.25 27.61
N PRO A 400 -1.90 7.19 26.92
CA PRO A 400 -1.24 7.20 25.62
C PRO A 400 -2.09 7.76 24.49
N ARG A 401 -1.47 8.30 23.44
CA ARG A 401 -2.15 8.90 22.28
C ARG A 401 -1.94 8.09 21.02
N VAL A 402 -3.02 7.74 20.36
CA VAL A 402 -2.98 6.98 19.11
C VAL A 402 -3.63 7.80 17.99
N VAL A 403 -2.95 7.87 16.85
CA VAL A 403 -3.45 8.54 15.65
C VAL A 403 -3.49 7.56 14.50
N TYR A 404 -4.62 7.53 13.81
CA TYR A 404 -4.75 6.96 12.48
C TYR A 404 -4.86 8.12 11.48
N ALA A 405 -3.82 8.31 10.67
CA ALA A 405 -3.87 9.23 9.54
C ALA A 405 -4.37 8.48 8.30
N GLN A 406 -5.49 8.92 7.72
CA GLN A 406 -6.12 8.22 6.60
C GLN A 406 -6.87 9.18 5.69
N HIS A 407 -6.59 9.14 4.39
CA HIS A 407 -7.32 9.92 3.40
C HIS A 407 -8.59 9.19 2.95
N PRO A 408 -9.72 9.90 2.83
CA PRO A 408 -10.94 9.33 2.26
C PRO A 408 -10.78 8.85 0.82
N SER A 409 -9.80 9.37 0.07
CA SER A 409 -9.47 8.95 -1.29
C SER A 409 -8.42 7.83 -1.37
N ASP A 410 -7.90 7.32 -0.25
CA ASP A 410 -6.87 6.29 -0.25
C ASP A 410 -7.42 4.89 -0.56
N PRO A 411 -7.15 4.30 -1.73
CA PRO A 411 -7.67 2.98 -2.08
C PRO A 411 -7.11 1.86 -1.18
N VAL A 412 -5.96 2.04 -0.54
CA VAL A 412 -5.37 1.05 0.39
C VAL A 412 -6.21 0.92 1.64
N VAL A 413 -6.73 2.03 2.15
CA VAL A 413 -7.61 2.07 3.34
C VAL A 413 -8.99 1.50 3.05
N TRP A 414 -9.50 1.68 1.83
CA TRP A 414 -10.93 1.41 1.53
C TRP A 414 -11.17 0.16 0.67
N TRP A 415 -10.16 -0.37 -0.01
CA TRP A 415 -10.35 -1.55 -0.83
C TRP A 415 -10.54 -2.81 0.00
N THR A 416 -11.61 -3.54 -0.27
CA THR A 416 -11.92 -4.82 0.38
C THR A 416 -12.71 -5.72 -0.57
N ASN A 417 -12.57 -7.04 -0.42
CA ASN A 417 -13.35 -8.01 -1.19
C ASN A 417 -14.87 -7.86 -0.99
N LYS A 418 -15.32 -7.25 0.12
CA LYS A 418 -16.74 -6.99 0.39
C LYS A 418 -17.37 -6.04 -0.62
N LEU A 419 -16.57 -5.16 -1.27
CA LEU A 419 -17.03 -4.23 -2.32
C LEU A 419 -17.64 -4.95 -3.55
N ILE A 420 -17.37 -6.24 -3.72
CA ILE A 420 -18.00 -7.04 -4.81
C ILE A 420 -19.53 -7.07 -4.62
N TRP A 421 -19.98 -7.16 -3.36
CA TRP A 421 -21.38 -7.45 -3.04
C TRP A 421 -22.06 -6.41 -2.16
N THR A 422 -21.31 -5.74 -1.29
CA THR A 422 -21.85 -4.91 -0.21
C THR A 422 -21.38 -3.48 -0.35
N GLN A 423 -22.31 -2.53 -0.32
CA GLN A 423 -22.02 -1.12 -0.24
C GLN A 423 -21.44 -0.80 1.15
N PRO A 424 -20.22 -0.23 1.25
CA PRO A 424 -19.63 0.18 2.52
C PRO A 424 -20.30 1.45 3.07
N ASP A 425 -20.10 1.72 4.33
CA ASP A 425 -20.68 2.89 4.97
C ASP A 425 -20.05 4.19 4.44
N TRP A 426 -18.76 4.19 4.10
CA TRP A 426 -18.09 5.38 3.51
C TRP A 426 -18.67 5.85 2.16
N LEU A 427 -19.48 4.99 1.47
CA LEU A 427 -20.26 5.36 0.29
C LEU A 427 -21.75 5.65 0.60
N ARG A 428 -22.19 5.42 1.83
CA ARG A 428 -23.58 5.71 2.27
C ARG A 428 -23.65 6.97 3.11
N GLU A 429 -22.57 7.23 3.85
CA GLU A 429 -22.45 8.35 4.78
C GLU A 429 -21.90 9.59 4.07
N ARG A 430 -21.58 10.62 4.82
CA ARG A 430 -20.95 11.82 4.26
C ARG A 430 -19.59 11.46 3.66
N ALA A 431 -19.41 11.78 2.39
CA ALA A 431 -18.14 11.62 1.71
C ALA A 431 -17.03 12.44 2.40
N GLY A 432 -15.81 11.93 2.36
CA GLY A 432 -14.65 12.67 2.80
C GLY A 432 -14.38 13.91 1.94
N ARG A 433 -13.48 14.76 2.41
CA ARG A 433 -13.20 16.09 1.79
C ARG A 433 -12.66 16.00 0.37
N ASP A 434 -11.93 14.94 0.06
CA ASP A 434 -11.24 14.71 -1.22
C ASP A 434 -11.92 13.63 -2.11
N VAL A 435 -13.14 13.22 -1.75
CA VAL A 435 -13.94 12.27 -2.53
C VAL A 435 -15.07 12.99 -3.26
N SER A 436 -15.23 12.69 -4.55
CA SER A 436 -16.34 13.26 -5.34
C SER A 436 -17.69 12.85 -4.78
N LEU A 437 -18.59 13.83 -4.60
CA LEU A 437 -19.97 13.60 -4.17
C LEU A 437 -20.80 12.78 -5.17
N ASN A 438 -20.30 12.56 -6.39
CA ASN A 438 -20.96 11.80 -7.44
C ASN A 438 -20.49 10.33 -7.51
N VAL A 439 -19.73 9.87 -6.52
CA VAL A 439 -19.33 8.45 -6.44
C VAL A 439 -20.53 7.65 -5.97
N GLU A 440 -20.98 6.75 -6.83
CA GLU A 440 -22.10 5.84 -6.54
C GLU A 440 -21.59 4.40 -6.45
N PHE A 441 -22.14 3.64 -5.52
CA PHE A 441 -21.84 2.22 -5.41
C PHE A 441 -22.50 1.42 -6.53
N THR A 442 -21.66 0.73 -7.30
CA THR A 442 -22.11 -0.30 -8.23
C THR A 442 -21.37 -1.60 -7.93
N ARG A 443 -22.15 -2.66 -7.62
CA ARG A 443 -21.58 -3.99 -7.34
C ARG A 443 -20.55 -4.37 -8.38
N PHE A 444 -19.47 -5.01 -7.96
CA PHE A 444 -18.34 -5.42 -8.78
C PHE A 444 -17.59 -4.26 -9.45
N ALA A 445 -18.28 -3.26 -10.03
CA ALA A 445 -17.62 -2.13 -10.70
C ALA A 445 -16.82 -1.28 -9.68
N THR A 446 -17.42 -0.95 -8.53
CA THR A 446 -16.72 -0.23 -7.46
C THR A 446 -15.50 -1.01 -6.95
N TYR A 447 -15.61 -2.33 -6.79
CA TYR A 447 -14.48 -3.19 -6.44
C TYR A 447 -13.32 -3.06 -7.44
N ILE A 448 -13.62 -3.17 -8.74
CA ILE A 448 -12.62 -3.06 -9.81
C ILE A 448 -12.04 -1.65 -9.90
N GLN A 449 -12.85 -0.61 -9.71
CA GLN A 449 -12.38 0.78 -9.74
C GLN A 449 -11.37 1.03 -8.63
N VAL A 450 -11.71 0.71 -7.38
CA VAL A 450 -10.79 0.90 -6.25
C VAL A 450 -9.57 -0.01 -6.35
N LEU A 451 -9.73 -1.24 -6.88
CA LEU A 451 -8.60 -2.15 -7.17
C LEU A 451 -7.64 -1.55 -8.23
N ALA A 452 -8.18 -0.90 -9.26
CA ALA A 452 -7.39 -0.28 -10.32
C ALA A 452 -6.63 0.97 -9.83
N ASP A 453 -7.09 1.61 -8.77
CA ASP A 453 -6.43 2.76 -8.16
C ASP A 453 -5.25 2.36 -7.24
N LEU A 454 -5.21 1.12 -6.73
CA LEU A 454 -4.13 0.66 -5.84
C LEU A 454 -2.71 0.82 -6.44
N PRO A 455 -2.42 0.46 -7.71
CA PRO A 455 -1.08 0.61 -8.27
C PRO A 455 -0.61 2.07 -8.39
N VAL A 456 -1.52 3.01 -8.42
CA VAL A 456 -1.24 4.45 -8.59
C VAL A 456 -1.53 5.27 -7.32
N ALA A 457 -1.93 4.62 -6.24
CA ALA A 457 -2.32 5.26 -4.99
C ALA A 457 -1.26 6.23 -4.44
N GLY A 458 0.03 5.85 -4.51
CA GLY A 458 1.16 6.67 -4.07
C GLY A 458 1.65 7.71 -5.10
N THR A 459 0.92 7.94 -6.20
CA THR A 459 1.23 8.99 -7.18
C THR A 459 0.30 10.21 -7.05
N ALA A 460 -0.63 10.18 -6.10
CA ALA A 460 -1.47 11.31 -5.77
C ALA A 460 -0.63 12.46 -5.15
N PRO A 461 -1.07 13.71 -5.23
CA PRO A 461 -0.43 14.81 -4.48
C PRO A 461 -0.51 14.57 -2.98
N GLY A 462 0.37 15.23 -2.20
CA GLY A 462 0.31 15.21 -0.74
C GLY A 462 -1.10 15.57 -0.22
N GLY A 463 -1.56 14.90 0.82
CA GLY A 463 -2.91 15.05 1.36
C GLY A 463 -4.00 14.28 0.61
N HIS A 464 -3.65 13.45 -0.40
CA HIS A 464 -4.60 12.69 -1.21
C HIS A 464 -4.09 11.29 -1.52
N GLY A 465 -5.02 10.36 -1.76
CA GLY A 465 -4.69 8.97 -2.06
C GLY A 465 -3.82 8.36 -0.96
N HIS A 466 -2.82 7.60 -1.36
CA HIS A 466 -1.85 6.96 -0.44
C HIS A 466 -0.53 7.77 -0.36
N THR A 467 -0.63 9.11 -0.37
CA THR A 467 0.51 10.02 -0.32
C THR A 467 0.37 10.93 0.91
N TYR A 468 1.05 10.51 1.97
CA TYR A 468 1.04 11.16 3.29
C TYR A 468 2.35 11.90 3.48
N HIS A 469 2.34 13.22 3.42
CA HIS A 469 3.52 14.05 3.53
C HIS A 469 3.29 15.24 4.45
N GLU A 470 2.77 16.33 3.89
CA GLU A 470 2.71 17.63 4.54
C GLU A 470 1.71 17.72 5.71
N GLU A 471 0.76 16.79 5.77
CA GLU A 471 -0.25 16.69 6.82
C GLU A 471 0.25 15.98 8.08
N LEU A 472 1.39 15.29 8.00
CA LEU A 472 2.03 14.62 9.13
C LEU A 472 2.99 15.55 9.86
#